data_d6e0e5992906ad82c051c9f0f9d1a345
#
_entry.id   d6e0e5992906ad82c051c9f0f9d1a345
#
_cell.length_a   1.000
_cell.length_b   1.000
_cell.length_c   1.000
_cell.angle_alpha   90.00
_cell.angle_beta   90.00
_cell.angle_gamma   90.00
#
_symmetry.space_group_name_H-M   'P 1'
#
loop_
_entity.id
_entity.type
_entity.pdbx_description
1 polymer ?
#
loop_
_entity_poly.entity_id
_entity_poly.type
_entity_poly.pdbx_seq_one_letter_code
_entity_poly.pdbx_strand_id
1 'polypeptide(L)'
;NALTKKLFHPELPRGVYLWGGVGRGKSFLMDCFYEASPVQKKIRIHFHEFMREVHRELHELSGLADPLDELAKRISDRYRLICFDEFHIDDIADAMIMRRLMTTLLDLGVVVVTTSNRPPWLLYEGGINRGAFLPLIDTLKERMVVIGMGGEHDYRRDAVDAAAADDDGAGGGSSSSSPSS
;
A
#
# COMPACT_ATOMS: atom_id res chain seq x y z
N ASN A 1 -20.22 -12.44 -16.94
CA ASN A 1 -19.78 -11.77 -18.16
C ASN A 1 -18.96 -10.52 -17.78
N ALA A 2 -17.73 -10.38 -18.33
CA ALA A 2 -16.82 -9.26 -18.02
C ALA A 2 -17.43 -7.89 -18.31
N LEU A 3 -18.28 -7.78 -19.30
CA LEU A 3 -19.00 -6.55 -19.70
C LEU A 3 -20.06 -6.13 -18.67
N THR A 4 -20.78 -7.08 -18.08
CA THR A 4 -21.78 -6.79 -17.03
C THR A 4 -21.10 -6.32 -15.74
N LYS A 5 -19.91 -6.86 -15.43
CA LYS A 5 -19.13 -6.44 -14.27
C LYS A 5 -18.65 -4.98 -14.40
N LYS A 6 -18.29 -4.55 -15.60
CA LYS A 6 -17.82 -3.19 -15.89
C LYS A 6 -18.94 -2.15 -15.89
N LEU A 7 -20.17 -2.54 -16.23
CA LEU A 7 -21.36 -1.65 -16.29
C LEU A 7 -21.99 -1.40 -14.91
N PHE A 8 -21.84 -2.34 -13.97
CA PHE A 8 -22.47 -2.26 -12.64
C PHE A 8 -21.49 -1.99 -11.49
N HIS A 9 -20.18 -2.02 -11.75
CA HIS A 9 -19.16 -1.63 -10.78
C HIS A 9 -18.30 -0.53 -11.40
N PRO A 10 -18.61 0.73 -11.13
CA PRO A 10 -17.71 1.82 -11.51
C PRO A 10 -16.32 1.51 -10.95
N GLU A 11 -15.28 1.79 -11.74
CA GLU A 11 -13.90 1.60 -11.27
C GLU A 11 -13.76 2.35 -9.95
N LEU A 12 -13.38 1.61 -8.89
CA LEU A 12 -13.16 2.21 -7.58
C LEU A 12 -12.06 3.26 -7.70
N PRO A 13 -12.25 4.46 -7.13
CA PRO A 13 -11.23 5.48 -7.18
C PRO A 13 -9.93 4.95 -6.53
N ARG A 14 -8.82 5.20 -7.20
CA ARG A 14 -7.50 4.79 -6.71
C ARG A 14 -7.14 5.66 -5.50
N GLY A 15 -6.52 5.02 -4.50
CA GLY A 15 -5.90 5.73 -3.40
C GLY A 15 -4.66 6.52 -3.83
N VAL A 16 -4.07 7.28 -2.90
CA VAL A 16 -2.84 8.05 -3.15
C VAL A 16 -1.81 7.74 -2.06
N TYR A 17 -0.59 7.44 -2.49
CA TYR A 17 0.56 7.26 -1.61
C TYR A 17 1.57 8.39 -1.85
N LEU A 18 1.61 9.36 -0.93
CA LEU A 18 2.54 10.50 -0.98
C LEU A 18 3.79 10.16 -0.18
N TRP A 19 4.97 10.20 -0.82
CA TRP A 19 6.20 9.92 -0.09
C TRP A 19 7.27 10.97 -0.36
N GLY A 20 8.25 11.08 0.53
CA GLY A 20 9.36 12.00 0.42
C GLY A 20 9.92 12.39 1.78
N GLY A 21 11.05 13.07 1.79
CA GLY A 21 11.74 13.52 3.01
C GLY A 21 10.87 14.40 3.94
N VAL A 22 11.34 14.58 5.15
CA VAL A 22 10.71 15.48 6.14
C VAL A 22 10.68 16.91 5.60
N GLY A 23 9.63 17.66 5.96
CA GLY A 23 9.52 19.08 5.57
C GLY A 23 9.09 19.35 4.12
N ARG A 24 8.69 18.33 3.36
CA ARG A 24 8.27 18.46 1.95
C ARG A 24 6.80 18.82 1.76
N GLY A 25 6.06 19.12 2.82
CA GLY A 25 4.66 19.54 2.73
C GLY A 25 3.65 18.40 2.51
N LYS A 26 4.03 17.13 2.70
CA LYS A 26 3.14 15.98 2.52
C LYS A 26 1.87 16.07 3.37
N SER A 27 2.02 16.29 4.68
CA SER A 27 0.89 16.40 5.61
C SER A 27 0.03 17.62 5.30
N PHE A 28 0.64 18.75 4.91
CA PHE A 28 -0.10 19.93 4.47
C PHE A 28 -0.95 19.65 3.22
N LEU A 29 -0.37 18.99 2.21
CA LEU A 29 -1.12 18.62 1.00
C LEU A 29 -2.27 17.65 1.32
N MET A 30 -2.03 16.70 2.21
CA MET A 30 -3.07 15.78 2.67
C MET A 30 -4.18 16.51 3.45
N ASP A 31 -3.83 17.51 4.27
CA ASP A 31 -4.81 18.34 4.98
C ASP A 31 -5.70 19.11 4.01
N CYS A 32 -5.09 19.77 3.02
CA CYS A 32 -5.83 20.48 1.97
C CYS A 32 -6.78 19.53 1.21
N PHE A 33 -6.31 18.32 0.87
CA PHE A 33 -7.15 17.31 0.22
C PHE A 33 -8.28 16.85 1.13
N TYR A 34 -7.99 16.56 2.39
CA TYR A 34 -8.99 16.11 3.36
C TYR A 34 -10.09 17.16 3.54
N GLU A 35 -9.73 18.42 3.72
CA GLU A 35 -10.70 19.51 3.88
C GLU A 35 -11.54 19.73 2.61
N ALA A 36 -10.91 19.71 1.43
CA ALA A 36 -11.59 19.92 0.15
C ALA A 36 -12.47 18.73 -0.28
N SER A 37 -12.25 17.54 0.28
CA SER A 37 -13.01 16.34 -0.08
C SER A 37 -14.46 16.43 0.38
N PRO A 38 -15.45 16.22 -0.51
CA PRO A 38 -16.88 16.25 -0.17
C PRO A 38 -17.36 14.99 0.57
N VAL A 39 -16.49 13.98 0.76
CA VAL A 39 -16.83 12.73 1.41
C VAL A 39 -17.18 12.99 2.89
N GLN A 40 -18.38 12.59 3.33
CA GLN A 40 -18.83 12.79 4.70
C GLN A 40 -18.22 11.78 5.67
N LYS A 41 -18.13 10.51 5.26
CA LYS A 41 -17.54 9.41 6.05
C LYS A 41 -16.03 9.38 5.80
N LYS A 42 -15.31 10.34 6.37
CA LYS A 42 -13.85 10.46 6.22
C LYS A 42 -13.17 10.59 7.58
N ILE A 43 -11.94 10.10 7.66
CA ILE A 43 -11.07 10.24 8.84
C ILE A 43 -9.65 10.58 8.40
N ARG A 44 -8.98 11.44 9.16
CA ARG A 44 -7.54 11.68 9.12
C ARG A 44 -6.96 11.28 10.48
N ILE A 45 -6.00 10.39 10.48
CA ILE A 45 -5.44 9.80 11.68
C ILE A 45 -3.95 9.47 11.47
N HIS A 46 -3.13 9.57 12.50
CA HIS A 46 -1.78 9.05 12.46
C HIS A 46 -1.79 7.53 12.40
N PHE A 47 -0.92 6.96 11.58
CA PHE A 47 -0.91 5.51 11.35
C PHE A 47 -0.76 4.70 12.63
N HIS A 48 0.11 5.10 13.56
CA HIS A 48 0.30 4.40 14.82
C HIS A 48 -0.93 4.46 15.75
N GLU A 49 -1.71 5.55 15.69
CA GLU A 49 -2.97 5.65 16.43
C GLU A 49 -4.02 4.71 15.86
N PHE A 50 -4.10 4.65 14.54
CA PHE A 50 -4.96 3.69 13.85
C PHE A 50 -4.61 2.25 14.23
N MET A 51 -3.33 1.87 14.25
CA MET A 51 -2.92 0.53 14.64
C MET A 51 -3.26 0.19 16.09
N ARG A 52 -3.15 1.15 17.01
CA ARG A 52 -3.64 0.94 18.40
C ARG A 52 -5.12 0.61 18.45
N GLU A 53 -5.94 1.34 17.70
CA GLU A 53 -7.38 1.06 17.62
C GLU A 53 -7.65 -0.32 16.98
N VAL A 54 -6.93 -0.66 15.91
CA VAL A 54 -7.00 -1.98 15.27
C VAL A 54 -6.72 -3.09 16.28
N HIS A 55 -5.63 -3.00 17.04
CA HIS A 55 -5.30 -4.00 18.05
C HIS A 55 -6.37 -4.11 19.14
N ARG A 56 -6.92 -2.98 19.60
CA ARG A 56 -7.98 -2.95 20.60
C ARG A 56 -9.25 -3.65 20.07
N GLU A 57 -9.70 -3.25 18.87
CA GLU A 57 -10.91 -3.84 18.26
C GLU A 57 -10.71 -5.33 17.93
N LEU A 58 -9.52 -5.76 17.50
CA LEU A 58 -9.22 -7.19 17.26
C LEU A 58 -9.27 -8.00 18.56
N HIS A 59 -8.84 -7.42 19.68
CA HIS A 59 -8.96 -8.07 20.98
C HIS A 59 -10.43 -8.28 21.37
N GLU A 60 -11.28 -7.28 21.16
CA GLU A 60 -12.73 -7.36 21.38
C GLU A 60 -13.41 -8.40 20.47
N LEU A 61 -12.88 -8.61 19.26
CA LEU A 61 -13.39 -9.54 18.26
C LEU A 61 -12.78 -10.94 18.36
N SER A 62 -11.94 -11.23 19.34
CA SER A 62 -11.16 -12.47 19.45
C SER A 62 -11.99 -13.76 19.50
N GLY A 63 -13.30 -13.68 19.76
CA GLY A 63 -14.22 -14.80 19.73
C GLY A 63 -14.80 -15.14 18.36
N LEU A 64 -14.53 -14.37 17.32
CA LEU A 64 -15.05 -14.59 15.99
C LEU A 64 -14.13 -15.49 15.15
N ALA A 65 -14.68 -16.13 14.13
CA ALA A 65 -13.93 -17.00 13.22
C ALA A 65 -12.90 -16.22 12.38
N ASP A 66 -13.25 -15.02 11.93
CA ASP A 66 -12.33 -14.09 11.23
C ASP A 66 -12.48 -12.65 11.77
N PRO A 67 -11.74 -12.30 12.83
CA PRO A 67 -11.82 -10.97 13.44
C PRO A 67 -11.38 -9.85 12.51
N LEU A 68 -10.38 -10.10 11.64
CA LEU A 68 -9.86 -9.09 10.72
C LEU A 68 -10.85 -8.70 9.61
N ASP A 69 -11.56 -9.69 9.05
CA ASP A 69 -12.57 -9.44 8.03
C ASP A 69 -13.76 -8.66 8.62
N GLU A 70 -14.19 -9.02 9.82
CA GLU A 70 -15.23 -8.29 10.55
C GLU A 70 -14.80 -6.86 10.87
N LEU A 71 -13.56 -6.65 11.32
CA LEU A 71 -13.01 -5.34 11.58
C LEU A 71 -12.97 -4.48 10.31
N ALA A 72 -12.52 -5.05 9.17
CA ALA A 72 -12.49 -4.35 7.90
C ALA A 72 -13.89 -3.88 7.47
N LYS A 73 -14.92 -4.71 7.66
CA LYS A 73 -16.32 -4.35 7.40
C LYS A 73 -16.76 -3.18 8.27
N ARG A 74 -16.52 -3.25 9.58
CA ARG A 74 -16.85 -2.16 10.53
C ARG A 74 -16.17 -0.85 10.16
N ILE A 75 -14.90 -0.89 9.77
CA ILE A 75 -14.16 0.29 9.32
C ILE A 75 -14.77 0.83 8.01
N SER A 76 -15.08 -0.04 7.04
CA SER A 76 -15.66 0.37 5.75
C SER A 76 -17.07 0.96 5.90
N ASP A 77 -17.84 0.54 6.89
CA ASP A 77 -19.15 1.13 7.20
C ASP A 77 -19.03 2.52 7.83
N ARG A 78 -17.98 2.72 8.62
CA ARG A 78 -17.69 4.03 9.27
C ARG A 78 -17.07 5.02 8.30
N TYR A 79 -16.15 4.57 7.43
CA TYR A 79 -15.33 5.45 6.60
C TYR A 79 -15.29 5.01 5.14
N ARG A 80 -15.41 5.99 4.24
CA ARG A 80 -15.20 5.83 2.80
C ARG A 80 -13.87 6.42 2.33
N LEU A 81 -13.30 7.32 3.14
CA LEU A 81 -11.98 7.91 2.92
C LEU A 81 -11.19 7.85 4.22
N ILE A 82 -10.01 7.26 4.16
CA ILE A 82 -9.06 7.21 5.27
C ILE A 82 -7.76 7.89 4.83
N CYS A 83 -7.35 8.91 5.58
CA CYS A 83 -6.08 9.59 5.39
C CYS A 83 -5.12 9.20 6.53
N PHE A 84 -4.09 8.42 6.21
CA PHE A 84 -3.05 8.02 7.16
C PHE A 84 -1.88 8.98 7.09
N ASP A 85 -1.62 9.71 8.16
CA ASP A 85 -0.37 10.46 8.30
C ASP A 85 0.74 9.58 8.86
N GLU A 86 1.96 9.78 8.34
CA GLU A 86 3.16 9.05 8.76
C GLU A 86 3.03 7.52 8.65
N PHE A 87 2.58 7.03 7.49
CA PHE A 87 2.45 5.60 7.23
C PHE A 87 3.83 4.92 7.31
N HIS A 88 4.02 4.15 8.35
CA HIS A 88 5.28 3.46 8.66
C HIS A 88 5.01 2.17 9.42
N ILE A 89 5.69 1.10 9.06
CA ILE A 89 5.50 -0.23 9.67
C ILE A 89 6.86 -0.74 10.11
N ASP A 90 7.00 -0.97 11.42
CA ASP A 90 8.24 -1.45 12.04
C ASP A 90 8.11 -2.86 12.60
N ASP A 91 6.89 -3.27 12.94
CA ASP A 91 6.60 -4.54 13.63
C ASP A 91 5.99 -5.56 12.68
N ILE A 92 6.36 -6.85 12.87
CA ILE A 92 5.87 -7.96 12.03
C ILE A 92 4.37 -8.20 12.21
N ALA A 93 3.83 -8.04 13.43
CA ALA A 93 2.41 -8.25 13.69
C ALA A 93 1.59 -7.17 12.96
N ASP A 94 2.01 -5.91 13.04
CA ASP A 94 1.41 -4.79 12.30
C ASP A 94 1.50 -5.01 10.79
N ALA A 95 2.64 -5.50 10.30
CA ALA A 95 2.83 -5.82 8.88
C ALA A 95 1.81 -6.87 8.39
N MET A 96 1.60 -7.94 9.16
CA MET A 96 0.66 -9.02 8.79
C MET A 96 -0.80 -8.59 8.89
N ILE A 97 -1.16 -7.86 9.93
CA ILE A 97 -2.49 -7.28 10.10
C ILE A 97 -2.77 -6.31 8.95
N MET A 98 -1.85 -5.38 8.71
CA MET A 98 -2.04 -4.32 7.72
C MET A 98 -2.12 -4.86 6.30
N ARG A 99 -1.38 -5.91 5.96
CA ARG A 99 -1.49 -6.59 4.67
C ARG A 99 -2.93 -7.05 4.38
N ARG A 100 -3.56 -7.74 5.32
CA ARG A 100 -4.95 -8.22 5.14
C ARG A 100 -5.94 -7.06 5.19
N LEU A 101 -5.83 -6.23 6.21
CA LEU A 101 -6.77 -5.14 6.45
C LEU A 101 -6.80 -4.15 5.29
N MET A 102 -5.63 -3.70 4.79
CA MET A 102 -5.55 -2.78 3.66
C MET A 102 -6.17 -3.37 2.40
N THR A 103 -5.85 -4.63 2.08
CA THR A 103 -6.42 -5.30 0.89
C THR A 103 -7.94 -5.36 0.98
N THR A 104 -8.48 -5.80 2.13
CA THR A 104 -9.93 -5.91 2.33
C THR A 104 -10.61 -4.53 2.29
N LEU A 105 -10.03 -3.49 2.90
CA LEU A 105 -10.58 -2.13 2.85
C LEU A 105 -10.66 -1.59 1.43
N LEU A 106 -9.60 -1.77 0.63
CA LEU A 106 -9.58 -1.36 -0.77
C LEU A 106 -10.60 -2.14 -1.61
N ASP A 107 -10.80 -3.44 -1.34
CA ASP A 107 -11.81 -4.26 -2.01
C ASP A 107 -13.24 -3.87 -1.63
N LEU A 108 -13.46 -3.40 -0.41
CA LEU A 108 -14.72 -2.83 0.07
C LEU A 108 -14.97 -1.39 -0.43
N GLY A 109 -14.06 -0.85 -1.25
CA GLY A 109 -14.20 0.47 -1.87
C GLY A 109 -13.86 1.65 -0.96
N VAL A 110 -13.10 1.42 0.10
CA VAL A 110 -12.52 2.50 0.90
C VAL A 110 -11.35 3.12 0.13
N VAL A 111 -11.37 4.43 -0.03
CA VAL A 111 -10.25 5.18 -0.61
C VAL A 111 -9.24 5.48 0.50
N VAL A 112 -7.98 5.20 0.22
CA VAL A 112 -6.90 5.44 1.18
C VAL A 112 -5.92 6.46 0.62
N VAL A 113 -5.61 7.47 1.41
CA VAL A 113 -4.54 8.44 1.14
C VAL A 113 -3.51 8.34 2.23
N THR A 114 -2.24 8.20 1.89
CA THR A 114 -1.17 8.09 2.89
C THR A 114 -0.06 9.08 2.66
N THR A 115 0.56 9.56 3.73
CA THR A 115 1.87 10.19 3.69
C THR A 115 2.92 9.26 4.28
N SER A 116 4.12 9.24 3.72
CA SER A 116 5.24 8.44 4.22
C SER A 116 6.58 9.14 3.95
N ASN A 117 7.58 8.85 4.76
CA ASN A 117 8.95 9.28 4.50
C ASN A 117 9.70 8.33 3.56
N ARG A 118 9.11 7.15 3.27
CA ARG A 118 9.70 6.12 2.41
C ARG A 118 8.75 5.76 1.26
N PRO A 119 9.27 5.42 0.08
CA PRO A 119 8.45 4.86 -0.99
C PRO A 119 7.91 3.47 -0.61
N PRO A 120 6.83 3.00 -1.26
CA PRO A 120 6.22 1.70 -0.93
C PRO A 120 7.19 0.52 -0.93
N TRP A 121 8.13 0.48 -1.87
CA TRP A 121 9.10 -0.63 -2.00
C TRP A 121 10.17 -0.67 -0.91
N LEU A 122 10.36 0.41 -0.14
CA LEU A 122 11.23 0.47 1.04
C LEU A 122 10.47 0.33 2.37
N LEU A 123 9.14 0.12 2.32
CA LEU A 123 8.38 -0.20 3.52
C LEU A 123 8.84 -1.53 4.09
N TYR A 124 9.00 -1.57 5.42
CA TYR A 124 9.42 -2.75 6.15
C TYR A 124 10.74 -3.34 5.63
N GLU A 125 11.64 -2.49 5.11
CA GLU A 125 12.98 -2.89 4.67
C GLU A 125 13.80 -3.42 5.84
N GLY A 126 14.43 -4.59 5.67
CA GLY A 126 15.16 -5.27 6.75
C GLY A 126 14.27 -5.94 7.80
N GLY A 127 12.96 -5.86 7.70
CA GLY A 127 12.04 -6.50 8.63
C GLY A 127 12.05 -8.02 8.55
N ILE A 128 11.75 -8.67 9.69
CA ILE A 128 11.67 -10.13 9.81
C ILE A 128 10.56 -10.64 8.89
N ASN A 129 10.83 -11.68 8.09
CA ASN A 129 9.87 -12.29 7.17
C ASN A 129 9.28 -11.29 6.16
N ARG A 130 10.10 -10.36 5.65
CA ARG A 130 9.68 -9.33 4.68
C ARG A 130 8.97 -9.93 3.46
N GLY A 131 9.32 -11.16 3.05
CA GLY A 131 8.66 -11.85 1.94
C GLY A 131 7.14 -11.97 2.09
N ALA A 132 6.64 -12.15 3.32
CA ALA A 132 5.21 -12.19 3.59
C ALA A 132 4.54 -10.81 3.52
N PHE A 133 5.30 -9.72 3.53
CA PHE A 133 4.84 -8.35 3.40
C PHE A 133 4.80 -7.85 1.95
N LEU A 134 5.61 -8.42 1.05
CA LEU A 134 5.68 -8.00 -0.36
C LEU A 134 4.32 -7.89 -1.06
N PRO A 135 3.34 -8.82 -0.85
CA PRO A 135 2.03 -8.68 -1.48
C PRO A 135 1.29 -7.38 -1.13
N LEU A 136 1.54 -6.79 0.06
CA LEU A 136 0.97 -5.47 0.36
C LEU A 136 1.64 -4.38 -0.47
N ILE A 137 2.96 -4.43 -0.65
CA ILE A 137 3.69 -3.48 -1.49
C ILE A 137 3.12 -3.51 -2.92
N ASP A 138 2.90 -4.71 -3.47
CA ASP A 138 2.31 -4.88 -4.80
C ASP A 138 0.87 -4.30 -4.85
N THR A 139 0.05 -4.61 -3.84
CA THR A 139 -1.30 -4.03 -3.71
C THR A 139 -1.26 -2.50 -3.69
N LEU A 140 -0.35 -1.90 -2.91
CA LEU A 140 -0.21 -0.44 -2.86
C LEU A 140 0.19 0.15 -4.22
N LYS A 141 1.13 -0.49 -4.93
CA LYS A 141 1.57 -0.04 -6.28
C LYS A 141 0.46 -0.17 -7.33
N GLU A 142 -0.33 -1.23 -7.29
CA GLU A 142 -1.42 -1.47 -8.24
C GLU A 142 -2.67 -0.62 -7.97
N ARG A 143 -3.04 -0.49 -6.69
CA ARG A 143 -4.32 0.11 -6.27
C ARG A 143 -4.21 1.58 -5.89
N MET A 144 -3.00 2.12 -5.72
CA MET A 144 -2.77 3.51 -5.36
C MET A 144 -1.93 4.23 -6.41
N VAL A 145 -2.09 5.55 -6.49
CA VAL A 145 -1.19 6.42 -7.24
C VAL A 145 -0.04 6.79 -6.33
N VAL A 146 1.18 6.38 -6.67
CA VAL A 146 2.38 6.67 -5.88
C VAL A 146 3.01 7.97 -6.37
N ILE A 147 3.14 8.95 -5.50
CA ILE A 147 3.67 10.28 -5.80
C ILE A 147 4.86 10.58 -4.88
N GLY A 148 6.04 10.79 -5.48
CA GLY A 148 7.23 11.27 -4.76
C GLY A 148 7.23 12.80 -4.66
N MET A 149 7.40 13.32 -3.46
CA MET A 149 7.48 14.75 -3.20
C MET A 149 8.92 15.19 -2.92
N GLY A 150 9.59 15.71 -3.93
CA GLY A 150 10.89 16.36 -3.75
C GLY A 150 11.98 15.93 -4.73
N GLY A 151 12.50 16.90 -5.49
CA GLY A 151 13.80 16.96 -6.19
C GLY A 151 13.97 16.07 -7.41
N GLU A 152 14.37 16.65 -8.46
CA GLU A 152 15.00 16.28 -9.75
C GLU A 152 15.10 14.82 -10.24
N HIS A 153 14.63 13.80 -9.50
CA HIS A 153 14.60 12.42 -9.98
C HIS A 153 13.17 11.94 -10.22
N ASP A 154 12.84 11.74 -11.49
CA ASP A 154 11.61 11.07 -11.91
C ASP A 154 11.78 9.55 -11.70
N TYR A 155 11.44 9.10 -10.49
CA TYR A 155 11.52 7.68 -10.09
C TYR A 155 10.61 6.73 -10.88
N ARG A 156 9.86 7.23 -11.86
CA ARG A 156 9.14 6.39 -12.83
C ARG A 156 10.12 5.69 -13.78
N ARG A 157 11.28 6.29 -14.02
CA ARG A 157 12.35 5.70 -14.85
C ARG A 157 13.05 4.55 -14.13
N ASP A 158 13.35 4.70 -12.85
CA ASP A 158 14.09 3.70 -12.08
C ASP A 158 13.31 2.37 -11.92
N ALA A 159 11.98 2.41 -11.90
CA ALA A 159 11.14 1.21 -11.84
C ALA A 159 11.09 0.44 -13.18
N VAL A 160 11.26 1.14 -14.31
CA VAL A 160 11.31 0.53 -15.65
C VAL A 160 12.70 -0.06 -15.90
N ASP A 161 13.75 0.64 -15.46
CA ASP A 161 15.14 0.20 -15.63
C ASP A 161 15.48 -1.00 -14.72
N ALA A 162 14.92 -1.07 -13.51
CA ALA A 162 15.04 -2.23 -12.63
C ALA A 162 14.32 -3.48 -13.17
N ALA A 163 13.18 -3.31 -13.83
CA ALA A 163 12.47 -4.42 -14.47
C ALA A 163 13.16 -4.92 -15.75
N ALA A 164 13.87 -4.04 -16.45
CA ALA A 164 14.66 -4.40 -17.64
C ALA A 164 15.97 -5.10 -17.29
N ALA A 165 16.55 -4.81 -16.12
CA ALA A 165 17.80 -5.44 -15.67
C ALA A 165 17.63 -6.89 -15.21
N ASP A 166 16.43 -7.28 -14.78
CA ASP A 166 16.13 -8.66 -14.38
C ASP A 166 15.84 -9.59 -15.58
N ASP A 167 15.55 -9.04 -16.78
CA ASP A 167 15.24 -9.82 -17.98
C ASP A 167 16.50 -10.19 -18.79
N ASP A 168 17.60 -9.47 -18.65
CA ASP A 168 18.85 -9.74 -19.38
C ASP A 168 19.76 -10.80 -18.71
N GLY A 169 19.40 -11.33 -17.56
CA GLY A 169 20.17 -12.32 -16.80
C GLY A 169 19.97 -13.78 -17.18
N ALA A 170 19.03 -14.11 -18.09
CA ALA A 170 18.63 -15.49 -18.38
C ALA A 170 19.05 -16.03 -19.77
N GLY A 171 20.08 -15.47 -20.37
CA GLY A 171 20.50 -15.92 -21.71
C GLY A 171 22.00 -16.01 -21.92
N GLY A 172 22.62 -17.10 -21.54
CA GLY A 172 24.05 -17.26 -21.87
C GLY A 172 24.66 -18.56 -21.37
N GLY A 173 24.12 -19.68 -21.78
CA GLY A 173 24.74 -20.97 -21.54
C GLY A 173 25.07 -21.69 -22.82
N SER A 174 26.19 -22.33 -22.87
CA SER A 174 26.64 -23.40 -23.75
C SER A 174 27.21 -23.03 -25.12
N SER A 175 28.49 -23.22 -25.25
CA SER A 175 29.02 -24.00 -26.36
C SER A 175 30.40 -24.55 -26.01
N SER A 176 30.45 -25.82 -25.83
CA SER A 176 31.41 -26.83 -26.20
C SER A 176 32.49 -26.43 -27.22
N SER A 177 33.73 -26.76 -26.95
CA SER A 177 34.60 -27.37 -27.95
C SER A 177 35.86 -27.91 -27.29
N SER A 178 35.99 -29.21 -27.26
CA SER A 178 37.28 -29.88 -27.26
C SER A 178 37.91 -29.73 -28.62
N PRO A 179 39.23 -29.76 -28.72
CA PRO A 179 39.83 -30.79 -29.53
C PRO A 179 41.05 -31.48 -28.92
N SER A 180 41.13 -32.75 -29.23
CA SER A 180 42.20 -33.66 -29.37
C SER A 180 43.62 -33.10 -29.65
N SER A 181 44.58 -33.58 -28.96
CA SER A 181 45.78 -34.34 -29.45
C SER A 181 46.59 -34.80 -28.27
#